data_c2e86ac9397d290fa6c13f5af8072698
#
_entry.id   c2e86ac9397d290fa6c13f5af8072698
#
_cell.length_a   1.000
_cell.length_b   1.000
_cell.length_c   1.000
_cell.angle_alpha   90.00
_cell.angle_beta   90.00
_cell.angle_gamma   90.00
#
_symmetry.space_group_name_H-M   'P 1'
#
loop_
_entity.id
_entity.type
_entity.pdbx_description
1 polymer ?
#
loop_
_entity_poly.entity_id
_entity_poly.type
_entity_poly.pdbx_seq_one_letter_code
_entity_poly.pdbx_strand_id
1 'polypeptide(L)'
;MAFDALIGNTDRHQDNWTILFSTSTKGAVNFGRARLSPLFDNGTSLGHERFTDRIRDWSQSQLENYVNRGTHQVKWSLDEPNLKGHFDLLERALQEWSDTKQHLSTRISETTVQDFENTIDDLLRLELPVRYCEDRHQFICKLLHIRLLKLKDLLR
;
A
#
# COMPACT_ATOMS: atom_id res chain seq x y z
N MET A 1 3.52 -4.05 4.91
CA MET A 1 4.58 -3.77 3.91
C MET A 1 4.09 -3.93 2.46
N ALA A 2 3.76 -5.15 1.97
CA ALA A 2 3.33 -5.34 0.56
C ALA A 2 2.10 -4.51 0.19
N PHE A 3 1.10 -4.45 1.06
CA PHE A 3 -0.07 -3.60 0.86
C PHE A 3 0.31 -2.11 0.79
N ASP A 4 1.16 -1.63 1.70
CA ASP A 4 1.61 -0.23 1.69
C ASP A 4 2.48 0.09 0.46
N ALA A 5 3.29 -0.86 -0.01
CA ALA A 5 4.02 -0.74 -1.27
C ALA A 5 3.09 -0.63 -2.47
N LEU A 6 2.00 -1.39 -2.49
CA LEU A 6 1.00 -1.36 -3.56
C LEU A 6 0.22 -0.04 -3.59
N ILE A 7 -0.31 0.40 -2.44
CA ILE A 7 -1.12 1.63 -2.39
C ILE A 7 -0.27 2.91 -2.20
N GLY A 8 1.03 2.77 -1.90
CA GLY A 8 1.94 3.89 -1.66
C GLY A 8 1.64 4.67 -0.38
N ASN A 9 1.29 3.98 0.70
CA ASN A 9 1.04 4.64 1.98
C ASN A 9 2.34 5.12 2.60
N THR A 10 2.51 6.43 2.74
CA THR A 10 3.71 7.05 3.28
C THR A 10 3.67 7.27 4.79
N ASP A 11 2.55 6.98 5.42
CA ASP A 11 2.30 7.31 6.83
C ASP A 11 1.95 6.07 7.71
N ARG A 12 2.51 4.90 7.39
CA ARG A 12 2.33 3.69 8.20
C ARG A 12 3.25 3.72 9.41
N HIS A 13 2.93 4.53 10.43
CA HIS A 13 3.61 4.52 11.71
C HIS A 13 2.96 3.54 12.71
N GLN A 14 3.53 3.43 13.93
CA GLN A 14 3.12 2.44 14.92
C GLN A 14 1.64 2.55 15.36
N ASP A 15 1.04 3.74 15.29
CA ASP A 15 -0.34 3.97 15.70
C ASP A 15 -1.37 3.58 14.61
N ASN A 16 -0.90 3.25 13.39
CA ASN A 16 -1.74 2.90 12.23
C ASN A 16 -1.86 1.38 12.00
N TRP A 17 -1.47 0.58 12.98
CA TRP A 17 -1.69 -0.86 13.03
C TRP A 17 -1.71 -1.35 14.48
N THR A 18 -2.35 -2.49 14.73
CA THR A 18 -2.40 -3.07 16.06
C THR A 18 -2.61 -4.58 16.01
N ILE A 19 -2.37 -5.22 17.12
CA ILE A 19 -2.62 -6.64 17.30
C ILE A 19 -3.88 -6.80 18.15
N LEU A 20 -4.84 -7.55 17.64
CA LEU A 20 -6.07 -7.90 18.33
C LEU A 20 -5.90 -9.23 19.04
N PHE A 21 -6.24 -9.25 20.32
CA PHE A 21 -6.28 -10.47 21.12
C PHE A 21 -7.73 -10.83 21.43
N SER A 22 -8.08 -12.11 21.39
CA SER A 22 -9.37 -12.54 21.91
C SER A 22 -9.33 -12.61 23.45
N THR A 23 -10.39 -12.12 24.08
CA THR A 23 -10.57 -12.26 25.53
C THR A 23 -11.63 -13.30 25.83
N SER A 24 -11.48 -14.04 26.92
CA SER A 24 -12.54 -14.89 27.46
C SER A 24 -13.63 -14.03 28.15
N THR A 25 -14.80 -14.62 28.37
CA THR A 25 -15.88 -13.98 29.14
C THR A 25 -15.47 -13.61 30.57
N LYS A 26 -14.37 -14.15 31.07
CA LYS A 26 -13.78 -13.82 32.38
C LYS A 26 -12.68 -12.75 32.29
N GLY A 27 -12.51 -12.09 31.15
CA GLY A 27 -11.49 -11.04 30.94
C GLY A 27 -10.05 -11.53 30.73
N ALA A 28 -9.78 -12.84 30.77
CA ALA A 28 -8.46 -13.36 30.51
C ALA A 28 -8.08 -13.19 29.03
N VAL A 29 -6.91 -12.60 28.76
CA VAL A 29 -6.38 -12.42 27.42
C VAL A 29 -5.82 -13.73 26.88
N ASN A 30 -6.25 -14.13 25.69
CA ASN A 30 -5.71 -15.31 25.02
C ASN A 30 -4.70 -14.89 23.94
N PHE A 31 -3.42 -14.93 24.28
CA PHE A 31 -2.32 -14.59 23.37
C PHE A 31 -2.17 -15.58 22.21
N GLY A 32 -2.66 -16.81 22.32
CA GLY A 32 -2.62 -17.80 21.25
C GLY A 32 -3.57 -17.50 20.07
N ARG A 33 -4.43 -16.47 20.22
CA ARG A 33 -5.34 -16.00 19.17
C ARG A 33 -5.06 -14.54 18.77
N ALA A 34 -3.80 -14.15 18.82
CA ALA A 34 -3.39 -12.85 18.33
C ALA A 34 -3.56 -12.78 16.81
N ARG A 35 -4.08 -11.68 16.31
CA ARG A 35 -4.19 -11.38 14.87
C ARG A 35 -3.90 -9.91 14.61
N LEU A 36 -3.35 -9.62 13.46
CA LEU A 36 -3.21 -8.24 13.02
C LEU A 36 -4.61 -7.63 12.79
N SER A 37 -4.81 -6.39 13.23
CA SER A 37 -6.01 -5.64 12.88
C SER A 37 -6.12 -5.43 11.38
N PRO A 38 -7.33 -5.21 10.81
CA PRO A 38 -7.41 -4.60 9.50
C PRO A 38 -6.57 -3.31 9.45
N LEU A 39 -5.89 -3.07 8.34
CA LEU A 39 -5.09 -1.86 8.15
C LEU A 39 -6.03 -0.66 8.02
N PHE A 40 -5.78 0.37 8.80
CA PHE A 40 -6.56 1.60 8.84
C PHE A 40 -5.65 2.81 8.63
N ASP A 41 -6.23 4.00 8.52
CA ASP A 41 -5.53 5.26 8.25
C ASP A 41 -4.65 5.18 6.99
N ASN A 42 -5.31 5.03 5.85
CA ASN A 42 -4.67 4.99 4.54
C ASN A 42 -4.78 6.34 3.80
N GLY A 43 -5.00 7.44 4.52
CA GLY A 43 -5.26 8.77 3.94
C GLY A 43 -4.12 9.34 3.11
N THR A 44 -2.89 8.89 3.29
CA THR A 44 -1.71 9.31 2.52
C THR A 44 -1.40 8.39 1.33
N SER A 45 -2.33 7.52 0.96
CA SER A 45 -2.16 6.54 -0.10
C SER A 45 -2.66 7.05 -1.46
N LEU A 46 -2.38 6.28 -2.50
CA LEU A 46 -2.91 6.47 -3.86
C LEU A 46 -2.62 7.86 -4.44
N GLY A 47 -1.46 8.44 -4.10
CA GLY A 47 -1.04 9.72 -4.62
C GLY A 47 -1.96 10.85 -4.17
N HIS A 48 -2.11 11.05 -2.88
CA HIS A 48 -3.02 11.98 -2.19
C HIS A 48 -2.79 13.49 -2.51
N GLU A 49 -2.26 13.82 -3.69
CA GLU A 49 -2.12 15.23 -4.13
C GLU A 49 -3.47 15.96 -4.07
N ARG A 50 -3.50 17.08 -3.35
CA ARG A 50 -4.72 17.85 -3.14
C ARG A 50 -5.27 18.45 -4.44
N PHE A 51 -4.38 18.91 -5.34
CA PHE A 51 -4.74 19.63 -6.55
C PHE A 51 -4.53 18.75 -7.77
N THR A 52 -5.63 18.38 -8.43
CA THR A 52 -5.61 17.51 -9.61
C THR A 52 -4.88 18.11 -10.81
N ASP A 53 -4.89 19.43 -10.95
CA ASP A 53 -4.17 20.13 -12.02
C ASP A 53 -2.67 19.85 -12.01
N ARG A 54 -2.10 19.52 -10.86
CA ARG A 54 -0.68 19.20 -10.72
C ARG A 54 -0.30 17.82 -11.23
N ILE A 55 -1.26 16.91 -11.34
CA ILE A 55 -1.04 15.49 -11.67
C ILE A 55 -1.61 15.10 -13.03
N ARG A 56 -2.46 15.94 -13.63
CA ARG A 56 -3.15 15.64 -14.89
C ARG A 56 -2.18 15.25 -16.01
N ASP A 57 -1.12 16.04 -16.16
CA ASP A 57 -0.20 15.93 -17.29
C ASP A 57 1.12 15.24 -16.92
N TRP A 58 1.15 14.48 -15.83
CA TRP A 58 2.36 13.75 -15.46
C TRP A 58 2.73 12.71 -16.51
N SER A 59 3.97 12.81 -17.00
CA SER A 59 4.57 11.80 -17.87
C SER A 59 4.80 10.48 -17.11
N GLN A 60 5.01 9.41 -17.86
CA GLN A 60 5.37 8.12 -17.30
C GLN A 60 6.60 8.22 -16.38
N SER A 61 7.63 8.96 -16.80
CA SER A 61 8.84 9.18 -16.00
C SER A 61 8.57 9.90 -14.67
N GLN A 62 7.65 10.86 -14.65
CA GLN A 62 7.26 11.54 -13.42
C GLN A 62 6.52 10.61 -12.47
N LEU A 63 5.63 9.77 -12.99
CA LEU A 63 4.92 8.75 -12.21
C LEU A 63 5.89 7.71 -11.61
N GLU A 64 6.82 7.20 -12.40
CA GLU A 64 7.84 6.26 -11.94
C GLU A 64 8.75 6.88 -10.86
N ASN A 65 9.18 8.14 -11.06
CA ASN A 65 9.94 8.87 -10.07
C ASN A 65 9.16 9.07 -8.77
N TYR A 66 7.87 9.37 -8.86
CA TYR A 66 7.01 9.49 -7.69
C TYR A 66 6.92 8.17 -6.93
N VAL A 67 6.71 7.06 -7.63
CA VAL A 67 6.67 5.72 -7.03
C VAL A 67 8.00 5.36 -6.37
N ASN A 68 9.13 5.66 -7.03
CA ASN A 68 10.47 5.35 -6.55
C ASN A 68 10.91 6.19 -5.34
N ARG A 69 10.37 7.40 -5.23
CA ARG A 69 10.64 8.32 -4.11
C ARG A 69 9.69 8.14 -2.93
N GLY A 70 8.73 7.25 -3.06
CA GLY A 70 7.78 6.96 -1.98
C GLY A 70 8.52 6.52 -0.72
N THR A 71 8.27 7.19 0.39
CA THR A 71 8.88 6.91 1.69
C THR A 71 7.93 6.12 2.58
N HIS A 72 8.46 5.54 3.65
CA HIS A 72 7.71 4.88 4.69
C HIS A 72 8.29 5.23 6.06
N GLN A 73 7.53 4.98 7.13
CA GLN A 73 7.95 5.26 8.50
C GLN A 73 8.43 4.01 9.27
N VAL A 74 8.39 2.84 8.62
CA VAL A 74 8.82 1.59 9.24
C VAL A 74 10.35 1.51 9.25
N LYS A 75 10.95 1.36 10.43
CA LYS A 75 12.37 1.06 10.58
C LYS A 75 12.59 -0.45 10.60
N TRP A 76 13.65 -0.91 9.96
CA TRP A 76 14.05 -2.31 10.04
C TRP A 76 14.62 -2.64 11.42
N SER A 77 15.51 -1.81 11.90
CA SER A 77 16.05 -1.86 13.25
C SER A 77 16.31 -0.44 13.78
N LEU A 78 16.56 -0.33 15.09
CA LEU A 78 16.88 0.96 15.72
C LEU A 78 18.27 1.47 15.32
N ASP A 79 19.18 0.57 15.01
CA ASP A 79 20.61 0.85 14.78
C ASP A 79 20.96 0.99 13.29
N GLU A 80 20.03 0.63 12.38
CA GLU A 80 20.23 0.71 10.94
C GLU A 80 19.62 1.98 10.34
N PRO A 81 20.21 2.53 9.26
CA PRO A 81 19.58 3.59 8.49
C PRO A 81 18.22 3.13 7.94
N ASN A 82 17.28 4.05 7.80
CA ASN A 82 16.00 3.73 7.16
C ASN A 82 16.23 3.30 5.71
N LEU A 83 15.59 2.23 5.31
CA LEU A 83 15.44 1.87 3.90
C LEU A 83 14.63 2.98 3.21
N LYS A 84 15.04 3.36 1.98
CA LYS A 84 14.53 4.59 1.36
C LYS A 84 13.14 4.46 0.78
N GLY A 85 12.72 3.27 0.37
CA GLY A 85 11.49 3.06 -0.37
C GLY A 85 10.66 1.89 0.15
N HIS A 86 9.38 1.89 -0.20
CA HIS A 86 8.48 0.77 0.12
C HIS A 86 9.00 -0.57 -0.43
N PHE A 87 9.55 -0.53 -1.66
CA PHE A 87 10.03 -1.75 -2.33
C PHE A 87 11.34 -2.24 -1.73
N ASP A 88 12.24 -1.34 -1.33
CA ASP A 88 13.49 -1.70 -0.64
C ASP A 88 13.19 -2.39 0.71
N LEU A 89 12.22 -1.84 1.47
CA LEU A 89 11.75 -2.45 2.71
C LEU A 89 11.13 -3.82 2.48
N LEU A 90 10.31 -3.96 1.44
CA LEU A 90 9.66 -5.22 1.11
C LEU A 90 10.67 -6.25 0.65
N GLU A 91 11.63 -5.88 -0.19
CA GLU A 91 12.70 -6.77 -0.65
C GLU A 91 13.50 -7.33 0.54
N ARG A 92 13.90 -6.46 1.47
CA ARG A 92 14.57 -6.90 2.71
C ARG A 92 13.72 -7.86 3.51
N ALA A 93 12.42 -7.61 3.64
CA ALA A 93 11.51 -8.48 4.35
C ALA A 93 11.36 -9.86 3.68
N LEU A 94 11.34 -9.91 2.36
CA LEU A 94 11.27 -11.17 1.60
C LEU A 94 12.58 -11.97 1.64
N GLN A 95 13.72 -11.29 1.77
CA GLN A 95 15.01 -11.96 2.00
C GLN A 95 15.07 -12.59 3.39
N GLU A 96 14.57 -11.90 4.41
CA GLU A 96 14.56 -12.41 5.80
C GLU A 96 13.51 -13.50 6.00
N TRP A 97 12.34 -13.39 5.37
CA TRP A 97 11.21 -14.31 5.51
C TRP A 97 10.83 -14.90 4.15
N SER A 98 11.69 -15.76 3.62
CA SER A 98 11.56 -16.33 2.26
C SER A 98 10.24 -17.06 2.01
N ASP A 99 9.71 -17.76 3.02
CA ASP A 99 8.42 -18.47 2.91
C ASP A 99 7.27 -17.53 2.58
N THR A 100 7.36 -16.27 3.03
CA THR A 100 6.36 -15.23 2.74
C THR A 100 6.31 -14.88 1.25
N LYS A 101 7.44 -15.02 0.54
CA LYS A 101 7.54 -14.71 -0.89
C LYS A 101 6.57 -15.55 -1.70
N GLN A 102 6.51 -16.85 -1.48
CA GLN A 102 5.62 -17.76 -2.21
C GLN A 102 4.14 -17.42 -1.96
N HIS A 103 3.76 -17.19 -0.70
CA HIS A 103 2.40 -16.81 -0.36
C HIS A 103 1.98 -15.49 -1.01
N LEU A 104 2.87 -14.50 -0.99
CA LEU A 104 2.61 -13.20 -1.60
C LEU A 104 2.55 -13.31 -3.13
N SER A 105 3.46 -14.06 -3.75
CA SER A 105 3.47 -14.32 -5.19
C SER A 105 2.17 -14.94 -5.68
N THR A 106 1.66 -15.96 -4.98
CA THR A 106 0.37 -16.60 -5.33
C THR A 106 -0.77 -15.60 -5.32
N ARG A 107 -0.82 -14.70 -4.32
CA ARG A 107 -1.87 -13.67 -4.21
C ARG A 107 -1.76 -12.60 -5.28
N ILE A 108 -0.55 -12.16 -5.57
CA ILE A 108 -0.30 -11.03 -6.50
C ILE A 108 -0.32 -11.48 -7.96
N SER A 109 0.01 -12.74 -8.26
CA SER A 109 0.01 -13.24 -9.65
C SER A 109 -1.37 -13.12 -10.31
N GLU A 110 -2.43 -13.38 -9.58
CA GLU A 110 -3.81 -13.32 -10.05
C GLU A 110 -4.37 -11.89 -10.09
N THR A 111 -3.74 -10.94 -9.39
CA THR A 111 -4.20 -9.56 -9.33
C THR A 111 -3.87 -8.82 -10.63
N THR A 112 -4.85 -8.15 -11.18
CA THR A 112 -4.71 -7.34 -12.40
C THR A 112 -4.99 -5.86 -12.13
N VAL A 113 -4.61 -5.01 -13.07
CA VAL A 113 -4.97 -3.57 -13.01
C VAL A 113 -6.48 -3.41 -13.12
N GLN A 114 -7.13 -4.24 -13.93
CA GLN A 114 -8.58 -4.21 -14.09
C GLN A 114 -9.34 -4.46 -12.79
N ASP A 115 -8.80 -5.27 -11.88
CA ASP A 115 -9.42 -5.48 -10.56
C ASP A 115 -9.45 -4.19 -9.74
N PHE A 116 -8.40 -3.37 -9.85
CA PHE A 116 -8.37 -2.05 -9.20
C PHE A 116 -9.32 -1.07 -9.86
N GLU A 117 -9.31 -0.99 -11.19
CA GLU A 117 -10.20 -0.12 -11.96
C GLU A 117 -11.66 -0.44 -11.62
N ASN A 118 -12.06 -1.69 -11.70
CA ASN A 118 -13.42 -2.14 -11.34
C ASN A 118 -13.80 -1.76 -9.90
N THR A 119 -12.84 -1.76 -8.97
CA THR A 119 -13.09 -1.43 -7.56
C THR A 119 -13.35 0.06 -7.36
N ILE A 120 -12.68 0.92 -8.14
CA ILE A 120 -12.72 2.38 -7.94
C ILE A 120 -13.61 3.13 -8.92
N ASP A 121 -14.06 2.49 -10.01
CA ASP A 121 -14.94 3.09 -11.04
C ASP A 121 -16.24 3.62 -10.45
N ASP A 122 -16.82 2.91 -9.50
CA ASP A 122 -18.06 3.34 -8.85
C ASP A 122 -17.92 4.64 -8.06
N LEU A 123 -16.68 5.01 -7.66
CA LEU A 123 -16.42 6.27 -6.97
C LEU A 123 -16.68 7.48 -7.85
N LEU A 124 -16.55 7.34 -9.19
CA LEU A 124 -16.84 8.42 -10.14
C LEU A 124 -18.32 8.82 -10.16
N ARG A 125 -19.20 7.89 -9.73
CA ARG A 125 -20.65 8.08 -9.71
C ARG A 125 -21.18 8.65 -8.39
N LEU A 126 -20.32 8.69 -7.36
CA LEU A 126 -20.72 9.16 -6.05
C LEU A 126 -20.87 10.69 -6.04
N GLU A 127 -21.99 11.17 -5.52
CA GLU A 127 -22.22 12.58 -5.24
C GLU A 127 -21.61 12.92 -3.86
N LEU A 128 -20.37 13.38 -3.89
CA LEU A 128 -19.62 13.77 -2.69
C LEU A 128 -19.41 15.29 -2.66
N PRO A 129 -19.29 15.90 -1.45
CA PRO A 129 -18.94 17.33 -1.32
C PRO A 129 -17.63 17.70 -2.03
N VAL A 130 -16.66 16.77 -2.05
CA VAL A 130 -15.46 16.87 -2.88
C VAL A 130 -15.53 15.74 -3.90
N ARG A 131 -15.76 16.12 -5.15
CA ARG A 131 -15.96 15.14 -6.22
C ARG A 131 -14.68 14.36 -6.52
N TYR A 132 -14.82 13.05 -6.62
CA TYR A 132 -13.81 12.18 -7.22
C TYR A 132 -13.88 12.35 -8.75
N CYS A 133 -12.87 12.97 -9.34
CA CYS A 133 -12.89 13.34 -10.75
C CYS A 133 -12.06 12.37 -11.61
N GLU A 134 -12.32 12.39 -12.93
CA GLU A 134 -11.67 11.55 -13.92
C GLU A 134 -10.13 11.67 -13.90
N ASP A 135 -9.57 12.89 -13.80
CA ASP A 135 -8.12 13.09 -13.72
C ASP A 135 -7.50 12.36 -12.51
N ARG A 136 -8.21 12.38 -11.37
CA ARG A 136 -7.80 11.66 -10.16
C ARG A 136 -7.87 10.16 -10.35
N HIS A 137 -8.93 9.69 -10.99
CA HIS A 137 -9.13 8.27 -11.29
C HIS A 137 -8.01 7.73 -12.17
N GLN A 138 -7.75 8.37 -13.29
CA GLN A 138 -6.68 7.98 -14.21
C GLN A 138 -5.30 8.01 -13.56
N PHE A 139 -5.03 9.00 -12.72
CA PHE A 139 -3.78 9.09 -11.98
C PHE A 139 -3.60 7.92 -11.02
N ILE A 140 -4.62 7.57 -10.25
CA ILE A 140 -4.60 6.42 -9.33
C ILE A 140 -4.40 5.12 -10.09
N CYS A 141 -5.11 4.89 -11.20
CA CYS A 141 -4.96 3.70 -12.03
C CYS A 141 -3.52 3.55 -12.54
N LYS A 142 -2.92 4.64 -13.05
CA LYS A 142 -1.51 4.63 -13.50
C LYS A 142 -0.54 4.32 -12.36
N LEU A 143 -0.73 4.90 -11.18
CA LEU A 143 0.12 4.61 -10.01
C LEU A 143 0.01 3.14 -9.58
N LEU A 144 -1.20 2.62 -9.48
CA LEU A 144 -1.45 1.22 -9.11
C LEU A 144 -0.84 0.26 -10.13
N HIS A 145 -0.93 0.59 -11.42
CA HIS A 145 -0.31 -0.19 -12.49
C HIS A 145 1.22 -0.29 -12.29
N ILE A 146 1.90 0.85 -12.14
CA ILE A 146 3.36 0.88 -11.94
C ILE A 146 3.75 0.10 -10.68
N ARG A 147 3.02 0.30 -9.58
CA ARG A 147 3.30 -0.37 -8.30
C ARG A 147 3.05 -1.87 -8.38
N LEU A 148 1.99 -2.30 -9.05
CA LEU A 148 1.70 -3.72 -9.26
C LEU A 148 2.78 -4.40 -10.10
N LEU A 149 3.23 -3.78 -11.20
CA LEU A 149 4.32 -4.31 -12.01
C LEU A 149 5.61 -4.46 -11.19
N LYS A 150 6.01 -3.43 -10.45
CA LYS A 150 7.18 -3.51 -9.56
C LYS A 150 7.05 -4.61 -8.50
N LEU A 151 5.86 -4.76 -7.93
CA LEU A 151 5.60 -5.82 -6.96
C LEU A 151 5.71 -7.21 -7.59
N LYS A 152 5.17 -7.39 -8.79
CA LYS A 152 5.31 -8.64 -9.56
C LYS A 152 6.76 -8.93 -9.92
N ASP A 153 7.53 -7.93 -10.31
CA ASP A 153 8.95 -8.08 -10.63
C ASP A 153 9.78 -8.51 -9.40
N LEU A 154 9.50 -7.93 -8.25
CA LEU A 154 10.17 -8.27 -6.99
C LEU A 154 9.87 -9.72 -6.53
N LEU A 155 8.72 -10.25 -6.93
CA LEU A 155 8.25 -11.59 -6.56
C LEU A 155 8.65 -12.71 -7.52
N ARG A 156 9.24 -12.38 -8.67
CA ARG A 156 9.86 -13.34 -9.59
C ARG A 156 11.16 -13.88 -9.01
#